data_b3b145580bd9de58486c8014594abcf6
#
_entry.id   b3b145580bd9de58486c8014594abcf6
#
_cell.length_a   1.000
_cell.length_b   1.000
_cell.length_c   1.000
_cell.angle_alpha   90.00
_cell.angle_beta   90.00
_cell.angle_gamma   90.00
#
_symmetry.space_group_name_H-M   'P 1'
#
loop_
_entity.id
_entity.type
_entity.pdbx_description
1 polymer ?
#
loop_
_entity_poly.entity_id
_entity_poly.type
_entity_poly.pdbx_seq_one_letter_code
_entity_poly.pdbx_strand_id
1 'polypeptide(L)'
;MYKLYVIPGSHACRAAMLMLEHKRVPYETTEFVTLTHPVMSRLHGFNARGETRTAGGKRTFGLRMGDRLGTVPGLKADGEKISTNYAIARFLDERHPDPPLFPAEPAERAKVEEAERWANGPLQMAARRIPGAAIRRDPGPLSRSTGDGRMGHLLYKRALARRMVIPWLAGSVFAASANPERDPADELPGLLDRVDAFIADGVLGGPELNAADFMVAPSLALILYRPDVTPIFEGRPALELVDRLLPAPA
;
A
#
# COMPACT_ATOMS: atom_id res chain seq x y z
N MET A 1 18.48 -0.99 -15.91
CA MET A 1 17.07 -1.43 -16.05
C MET A 1 16.51 -1.68 -14.65
N TYR A 2 15.39 -1.05 -14.32
CA TYR A 2 14.78 -1.16 -13.00
C TYR A 2 13.85 -2.37 -12.93
N LYS A 3 13.87 -3.09 -11.81
CA LYS A 3 13.04 -4.27 -11.60
C LYS A 3 12.36 -4.21 -10.23
N LEU A 4 11.04 -4.15 -10.24
CA LEU A 4 10.21 -4.07 -9.03
C LEU A 4 9.66 -5.45 -8.67
N TYR A 5 9.89 -5.86 -7.44
CA TYR A 5 9.42 -7.13 -6.88
C TYR A 5 8.19 -6.88 -6.04
N VAL A 6 7.11 -7.58 -6.34
CA VAL A 6 5.75 -7.25 -5.88
C VAL A 6 4.94 -8.49 -5.54
N ILE A 7 3.81 -8.27 -4.90
CA ILE A 7 2.70 -9.23 -4.81
C ILE A 7 1.42 -8.59 -5.35
N PRO A 8 0.54 -9.35 -6.02
CA PRO A 8 -0.72 -8.84 -6.52
C PRO A 8 -1.64 -8.31 -5.42
N GLY A 9 -2.42 -7.27 -5.73
CA GLY A 9 -3.39 -6.68 -4.81
C GLY A 9 -2.79 -5.93 -3.62
N SER A 10 -1.49 -5.65 -3.63
CA SER A 10 -0.82 -4.96 -2.54
C SER A 10 -0.80 -3.45 -2.74
N HIS A 11 -1.46 -2.71 -1.85
CA HIS A 11 -1.41 -1.25 -1.83
C HIS A 11 0.03 -0.71 -1.71
N ALA A 12 0.87 -1.36 -0.91
CA ALA A 12 2.27 -0.96 -0.77
C ALA A 12 3.07 -1.16 -2.08
N CYS A 13 2.80 -2.23 -2.83
CA CYS A 13 3.41 -2.43 -4.15
C CYS A 13 2.86 -1.41 -5.17
N ARG A 14 1.56 -1.10 -5.11
CA ARG A 14 0.95 -0.09 -5.98
C ARG A 14 1.53 1.29 -5.73
N ALA A 15 1.82 1.65 -4.48
CA ALA A 15 2.51 2.89 -4.14
C ALA A 15 3.88 3.00 -4.86
N ALA A 16 4.69 1.95 -4.82
CA ALA A 16 5.97 1.94 -5.54
C ALA A 16 5.81 2.06 -7.06
N MET A 17 4.78 1.41 -7.63
CA MET A 17 4.46 1.54 -9.06
C MET A 17 4.12 2.98 -9.41
N LEU A 18 3.23 3.61 -8.63
CA LEU A 18 2.83 5.00 -8.86
C LEU A 18 4.01 5.97 -8.78
N MET A 19 4.94 5.76 -7.84
CA MET A 19 6.15 6.58 -7.75
C MET A 19 7.04 6.41 -8.99
N LEU A 20 7.23 5.18 -9.48
CA LEU A 20 7.99 4.91 -10.71
C LEU A 20 7.30 5.50 -11.95
N GLU A 21 5.98 5.36 -12.04
CA GLU A 21 5.14 5.92 -13.10
C GLU A 21 5.20 7.46 -13.09
N HIS A 22 5.10 8.08 -11.93
CA HIS A 22 5.23 9.54 -11.76
C HIS A 22 6.60 10.05 -12.20
N LYS A 23 7.66 9.37 -11.81
CA LYS A 23 9.04 9.65 -12.24
C LYS A 23 9.30 9.30 -13.71
N ARG A 24 8.35 8.71 -14.42
CA ARG A 24 8.49 8.24 -15.81
C ARG A 24 9.67 7.28 -16.00
N VAL A 25 9.98 6.51 -14.97
CA VAL A 25 11.07 5.53 -14.97
C VAL A 25 10.54 4.20 -15.49
N PRO A 26 11.07 3.67 -16.61
CA PRO A 26 10.66 2.35 -17.10
C PRO A 26 11.15 1.25 -16.16
N TYR A 27 10.26 0.31 -15.84
CA TYR A 27 10.57 -0.82 -14.97
C TYR A 27 9.87 -2.10 -15.40
N GLU A 28 10.43 -3.23 -15.00
CA GLU A 28 9.81 -4.54 -15.09
C GLU A 28 9.30 -4.98 -13.71
N THR A 29 8.26 -5.80 -13.69
CA THR A 29 7.77 -6.41 -12.46
C THR A 29 8.14 -7.89 -12.36
N THR A 30 8.44 -8.32 -11.12
CA THR A 30 8.52 -9.73 -10.76
C THR A 30 7.53 -10.01 -9.64
N GLU A 31 6.57 -10.88 -9.92
CA GLU A 31 5.53 -11.23 -8.95
C GLU A 31 5.97 -12.38 -8.06
N PHE A 32 5.87 -12.19 -6.75
CA PHE A 32 5.94 -13.26 -5.77
C PHE A 32 4.55 -13.77 -5.42
N VAL A 33 4.47 -15.03 -5.04
CA VAL A 33 3.24 -15.55 -4.46
C VAL A 33 3.04 -14.92 -3.07
N THR A 34 1.85 -14.39 -2.80
CA THR A 34 1.57 -13.54 -1.62
C THR A 34 2.02 -14.22 -0.36
N LEU A 35 1.90 -15.30 0.08
CA LEU A 35 2.36 -15.82 1.39
C LEU A 35 3.83 -16.24 1.41
N THR A 36 4.45 -16.43 0.23
CA THR A 36 5.87 -16.81 0.12
C THR A 36 6.78 -15.60 0.03
N HIS A 37 6.22 -14.41 -0.19
CA HIS A 37 6.99 -13.19 -0.45
C HIS A 37 8.04 -12.84 0.64
N PRO A 38 7.87 -13.10 1.94
CA PRO A 38 8.92 -12.79 2.91
C PRO A 38 10.18 -13.61 2.67
N VAL A 39 10.03 -14.92 2.37
CA VAL A 39 11.15 -15.80 2.05
C VAL A 39 11.75 -15.42 0.70
N MET A 40 10.91 -15.20 -0.31
CA MET A 40 11.35 -14.82 -1.65
C MET A 40 12.09 -13.50 -1.66
N SER A 41 11.59 -12.48 -0.94
CA SER A 41 12.29 -11.21 -0.78
C SER A 41 13.69 -11.39 -0.22
N ARG A 42 13.83 -12.20 0.83
CA ARG A 42 15.12 -12.49 1.42
C ARG A 42 16.07 -13.22 0.48
N LEU A 43 15.58 -14.23 -0.25
CA LEU A 43 16.37 -14.96 -1.23
C LEU A 43 16.86 -14.05 -2.37
N HIS A 44 16.08 -13.04 -2.73
CA HIS A 44 16.48 -12.01 -3.69
C HIS A 44 17.37 -10.92 -3.09
N GLY A 45 17.67 -11.01 -1.78
CA GLY A 45 18.59 -10.12 -1.06
C GLY A 45 17.96 -8.81 -0.59
N PHE A 46 16.64 -8.76 -0.47
CA PHE A 46 15.92 -7.66 0.17
C PHE A 46 15.80 -7.95 1.67
N ASN A 47 16.60 -7.25 2.46
CA ASN A 47 16.76 -7.53 3.89
C ASN A 47 16.04 -6.54 4.82
N ALA A 48 15.29 -5.60 4.25
CA ALA A 48 14.56 -4.63 5.07
C ALA A 48 13.50 -5.35 5.89
N ARG A 49 13.47 -5.02 7.17
CA ARG A 49 12.43 -5.45 8.07
C ARG A 49 11.21 -4.58 7.86
N GLY A 50 10.02 -5.20 7.73
CA GLY A 50 8.78 -4.46 7.57
C GLY A 50 8.53 -3.54 8.77
N GLU A 51 8.06 -2.32 8.50
CA GLU A 51 7.69 -1.34 9.53
C GLU A 51 6.31 -1.60 10.16
N THR A 52 5.66 -2.71 9.80
CA THR A 52 4.41 -3.16 10.43
C THR A 52 4.49 -3.31 11.95
N ARG A 53 5.69 -3.16 12.52
CA ARG A 53 5.97 -3.23 13.95
C ARG A 53 5.29 -2.17 14.78
N THR A 54 5.06 -1.00 14.21
CA THR A 54 4.61 0.19 14.94
C THR A 54 3.10 0.39 14.91
N ALA A 55 2.38 -0.41 14.14
CA ALA A 55 0.97 -0.15 13.80
C ALA A 55 -0.04 -0.80 14.76
N GLY A 56 0.20 -0.87 16.04
CA GLY A 56 -0.78 -1.34 17.04
C GLY A 56 -1.43 -2.72 16.76
N GLY A 57 -2.12 -3.30 17.73
CA GLY A 57 -2.84 -4.57 17.59
C GLY A 57 -1.98 -5.83 17.84
N LYS A 58 -2.63 -6.99 17.88
CA LYS A 58 -1.96 -8.28 18.13
C LYS A 58 -1.08 -8.66 16.94
N ARG A 59 0.20 -8.92 17.20
CA ARG A 59 1.13 -9.41 16.19
C ARG A 59 0.98 -10.93 16.05
N THR A 60 0.30 -11.37 15.00
CA THR A 60 0.20 -12.79 14.66
C THR A 60 1.58 -13.38 14.31
N PHE A 61 1.69 -14.71 14.35
CA PHE A 61 2.91 -15.39 13.93
C PHE A 61 3.32 -15.02 12.49
N GLY A 62 2.34 -14.95 11.57
CA GLY A 62 2.60 -14.58 10.17
C GLY A 62 3.16 -13.16 10.02
N LEU A 63 2.64 -12.19 10.77
CA LEU A 63 3.18 -10.82 10.77
C LEU A 63 4.61 -10.78 11.34
N ARG A 64 4.88 -11.52 12.42
CA ARG A 64 6.24 -11.61 12.99
C ARG A 64 7.22 -12.23 12.02
N MET A 65 6.83 -13.25 11.29
CA MET A 65 7.66 -13.88 10.26
C MET A 65 7.93 -12.92 9.09
N GLY A 66 6.91 -12.23 8.59
CA GLY A 66 7.07 -11.20 7.56
C GLY A 66 8.07 -10.12 7.98
N ASP A 67 7.93 -9.58 9.18
CA ASP A 67 8.84 -8.56 9.72
C ASP A 67 10.29 -9.03 9.84
N ARG A 68 10.53 -10.32 10.04
CA ARG A 68 11.87 -10.90 10.21
C ARG A 68 12.55 -11.28 8.89
N LEU A 69 11.77 -11.78 7.95
CA LEU A 69 12.31 -12.38 6.73
C LEU A 69 12.47 -11.37 5.60
N GLY A 70 11.55 -10.44 5.47
CA GLY A 70 11.57 -9.44 4.43
C GLY A 70 10.16 -9.03 4.00
N THR A 71 10.08 -7.98 3.19
CA THR A 71 8.82 -7.42 2.71
C THR A 71 8.92 -7.03 1.24
N VAL A 72 7.78 -6.71 0.66
CA VAL A 72 7.63 -6.09 -0.65
C VAL A 72 6.91 -4.74 -0.45
N PRO A 73 7.14 -3.76 -1.35
CA PRO A 73 7.94 -3.83 -2.57
C PRO A 73 9.45 -3.88 -2.31
N GLY A 74 10.17 -4.45 -3.27
CA GLY A 74 11.63 -4.36 -3.37
C GLY A 74 12.00 -3.88 -4.76
N LEU A 75 12.88 -2.91 -4.88
CA LEU A 75 13.38 -2.38 -6.15
C LEU A 75 14.84 -2.77 -6.34
N LYS A 76 15.15 -3.35 -7.50
CA LYS A 76 16.52 -3.52 -7.96
C LYS A 76 16.78 -2.50 -9.08
N ALA A 77 17.73 -1.60 -8.85
CA ALA A 77 18.07 -0.53 -9.76
C ALA A 77 19.59 -0.36 -9.79
N ASP A 78 20.18 -0.40 -10.97
CA ASP A 78 21.61 -0.15 -11.21
C ASP A 78 22.58 -0.95 -10.31
N GLY A 79 22.19 -2.18 -9.97
CA GLY A 79 22.95 -3.06 -9.07
C GLY A 79 22.60 -2.91 -7.60
N GLU A 80 21.90 -1.86 -7.21
CA GLU A 80 21.42 -1.64 -5.86
C GLU A 80 20.12 -2.38 -5.57
N LYS A 81 19.88 -2.72 -4.30
CA LYS A 81 18.65 -3.35 -3.79
C LYS A 81 18.02 -2.47 -2.74
N ILE A 82 16.92 -1.86 -3.11
CA ILE A 82 16.19 -0.91 -2.29
C ILE A 82 14.92 -1.61 -1.77
N SER A 83 14.68 -1.55 -0.49
CA SER A 83 13.50 -2.16 0.15
C SER A 83 12.70 -1.12 0.89
N THR A 84 11.39 -1.27 0.93
CA THR A 84 10.38 -0.36 1.48
C THR A 84 10.06 0.83 0.58
N ASN A 85 8.82 1.28 0.63
CA ASN A 85 8.39 2.48 -0.10
C ASN A 85 9.19 3.71 0.32
N TYR A 86 9.54 3.80 1.59
CA TYR A 86 10.34 4.87 2.16
C TYR A 86 11.68 5.04 1.46
N ALA A 87 12.42 3.93 1.35
CA ALA A 87 13.73 3.94 0.70
C ALA A 87 13.60 4.10 -0.82
N ILE A 88 12.55 3.52 -1.42
CA ILE A 88 12.28 3.64 -2.87
C ILE A 88 11.98 5.11 -3.22
N ALA A 89 11.15 5.80 -2.43
CA ALA A 89 10.82 7.20 -2.67
C ALA A 89 12.07 8.08 -2.67
N ARG A 90 12.94 7.93 -1.66
CA ARG A 90 14.17 8.71 -1.54
C ARG A 90 15.18 8.39 -2.64
N PHE A 91 15.35 7.12 -2.94
CA PHE A 91 16.20 6.69 -4.05
C PHE A 91 15.73 7.29 -5.39
N LEU A 92 14.43 7.23 -5.66
CA LEU A 92 13.86 7.78 -6.89
C LEU A 92 14.00 9.30 -6.94
N ASP A 93 13.78 9.99 -5.83
CA ASP A 93 13.89 11.44 -5.77
C ASP A 93 15.33 11.94 -5.97
N GLU A 94 16.31 11.21 -5.43
CA GLU A 94 17.73 11.50 -5.62
C GLU A 94 18.20 11.23 -7.07
N ARG A 95 17.79 10.08 -7.65
CA ARG A 95 18.25 9.66 -8.99
C ARG A 95 17.50 10.32 -10.13
N HIS A 96 16.26 10.70 -9.90
CA HIS A 96 15.34 11.31 -10.86
C HIS A 96 14.66 12.50 -10.19
N PRO A 97 15.33 13.65 -10.03
CA PRO A 97 14.79 14.76 -9.24
C PRO A 97 13.52 15.38 -9.84
N ASP A 98 13.27 15.24 -11.12
CA ASP A 98 12.10 15.81 -11.81
C ASP A 98 11.16 14.71 -12.35
N PRO A 99 9.84 14.80 -12.05
CA PRO A 99 9.18 15.64 -11.05
C PRO A 99 9.54 15.23 -9.62
N PRO A 100 9.61 16.16 -8.65
CA PRO A 100 10.01 15.84 -7.29
C PRO A 100 8.97 14.99 -6.56
N LEU A 101 9.43 14.10 -5.63
CA LEU A 101 8.57 13.39 -4.69
C LEU A 101 8.50 14.12 -3.33
N PHE A 102 9.40 15.04 -3.10
CA PHE A 102 9.43 15.83 -1.87
C PHE A 102 9.65 17.30 -2.21
N PRO A 103 8.95 18.23 -1.53
CA PRO A 103 9.22 19.65 -1.65
C PRO A 103 10.67 20.01 -1.33
N ALA A 104 11.21 21.00 -2.02
CA ALA A 104 12.57 21.51 -1.76
C ALA A 104 12.64 22.31 -0.46
N GLU A 105 11.55 22.98 -0.07
CA GLU A 105 11.47 23.76 1.15
C GLU A 105 11.41 22.83 2.37
N PRO A 106 12.33 22.97 3.37
CA PRO A 106 12.45 22.02 4.48
C PRO A 106 11.20 21.85 5.35
N ALA A 107 10.46 22.94 5.59
CA ALA A 107 9.25 22.89 6.42
C ALA A 107 8.11 22.14 5.69
N GLU A 108 7.94 22.36 4.41
CA GLU A 108 6.95 21.63 3.59
C GLU A 108 7.35 20.16 3.41
N ARG A 109 8.63 19.90 3.21
CA ARG A 109 9.17 18.54 3.18
C ARG A 109 8.87 17.78 4.47
N ALA A 110 9.04 18.41 5.63
CA ALA A 110 8.77 17.80 6.93
C ALA A 110 7.29 17.39 7.08
N LYS A 111 6.35 18.18 6.55
CA LYS A 111 4.92 17.86 6.53
C LYS A 111 4.63 16.64 5.66
N VAL A 112 5.20 16.57 4.46
CA VAL A 112 5.07 15.40 3.57
C VAL A 112 5.65 14.15 4.23
N GLU A 113 6.82 14.25 4.86
CA GLU A 113 7.44 13.14 5.58
C GLU A 113 6.64 12.70 6.81
N GLU A 114 5.93 13.60 7.48
CA GLU A 114 4.98 13.26 8.55
C GLU A 114 3.80 12.46 8.00
N ALA A 115 3.17 12.94 6.93
CA ALA A 115 2.05 12.24 6.30
C ALA A 115 2.47 10.86 5.76
N GLU A 116 3.65 10.76 5.16
CA GLU A 116 4.24 9.50 4.70
C GLU A 116 4.44 8.52 5.87
N ARG A 117 5.02 8.95 6.99
CA ARG A 117 5.20 8.11 8.19
C ARG A 117 3.87 7.62 8.73
N TRP A 118 2.89 8.51 8.83
CA TRP A 118 1.55 8.14 9.30
C TRP A 118 0.88 7.13 8.35
N ALA A 119 0.96 7.37 7.04
CA ALA A 119 0.40 6.46 6.04
C ALA A 119 1.06 5.07 6.10
N ASN A 120 2.38 5.02 6.27
CA ASN A 120 3.13 3.76 6.35
C ASN A 120 2.91 2.99 7.67
N GLY A 121 2.40 3.63 8.69
CA GLY A 121 2.07 3.03 9.98
C GLY A 121 0.58 2.75 10.14
N PRO A 122 -0.18 3.65 10.79
CA PRO A 122 -1.59 3.43 11.12
C PRO A 122 -2.47 3.12 9.90
N LEU A 123 -2.40 3.94 8.85
CA LEU A 123 -3.25 3.77 7.67
C LEU A 123 -2.95 2.46 6.93
N GLN A 124 -1.68 2.12 6.77
CA GLN A 124 -1.27 0.88 6.10
C GLN A 124 -1.84 -0.37 6.79
N MET A 125 -1.89 -0.37 8.13
CA MET A 125 -2.44 -1.50 8.87
C MET A 125 -3.97 -1.53 8.82
N ALA A 126 -4.62 -0.39 8.90
CA ALA A 126 -6.07 -0.28 8.70
C ALA A 126 -6.47 -0.77 7.31
N ALA A 127 -5.73 -0.36 6.27
CA ALA A 127 -5.96 -0.79 4.88
C ALA A 127 -5.89 -2.32 4.68
N ARG A 128 -5.24 -3.05 5.56
CA ARG A 128 -5.21 -4.52 5.54
C ARG A 128 -6.29 -5.14 6.42
N ARG A 129 -6.52 -4.57 7.61
CA ARG A 129 -7.45 -5.11 8.60
C ARG A 129 -8.90 -4.91 8.20
N ILE A 130 -9.25 -3.75 7.69
CA ILE A 130 -10.63 -3.41 7.31
C ILE A 130 -11.18 -4.37 6.26
N PRO A 131 -10.59 -4.50 5.05
CA PRO A 131 -11.07 -5.48 4.09
C PRO A 131 -10.81 -6.93 4.53
N GLY A 132 -9.72 -7.18 5.27
CA GLY A 132 -9.40 -8.49 5.81
C GLY A 132 -10.46 -9.03 6.78
N ALA A 133 -11.06 -8.19 7.61
CA ALA A 133 -12.13 -8.59 8.53
C ALA A 133 -13.39 -9.06 7.79
N ALA A 134 -13.70 -8.48 6.63
CA ALA A 134 -14.85 -8.85 5.83
C ALA A 134 -14.64 -10.16 5.03
N ILE A 135 -13.40 -10.59 4.81
CA ILE A 135 -13.06 -11.68 3.89
C ILE A 135 -13.70 -13.03 4.27
N ARG A 136 -13.99 -13.25 5.55
CA ARG A 136 -14.66 -14.48 6.01
C ARG A 136 -16.13 -14.51 5.62
N ARG A 137 -16.75 -13.35 5.43
CA ARG A 137 -18.17 -13.21 5.03
C ARG A 137 -18.28 -13.18 3.52
N ASP A 138 -17.43 -12.39 2.86
CA ASP A 138 -17.39 -12.26 1.40
C ASP A 138 -15.95 -12.05 0.90
N PRO A 139 -15.32 -13.08 0.32
CA PRO A 139 -13.98 -12.97 -0.24
C PRO A 139 -13.96 -12.29 -1.62
N GLY A 140 -15.11 -12.13 -2.27
CA GLY A 140 -15.21 -11.65 -3.65
C GLY A 140 -14.62 -10.25 -3.85
N PRO A 141 -15.02 -9.24 -3.05
CA PRO A 141 -14.51 -7.89 -3.20
C PRO A 141 -12.99 -7.80 -3.12
N LEU A 142 -12.37 -8.37 -2.09
CA LEU A 142 -10.92 -8.32 -1.94
C LEU A 142 -10.19 -9.17 -3.00
N SER A 143 -10.83 -10.23 -3.51
CA SER A 143 -10.27 -11.01 -4.61
C SER A 143 -10.15 -10.21 -5.90
N ARG A 144 -11.04 -9.24 -6.13
CA ARG A 144 -10.96 -8.34 -7.30
C ARG A 144 -9.69 -7.48 -7.30
N SER A 145 -9.20 -7.08 -6.12
CA SER A 145 -7.98 -6.26 -6.01
C SER A 145 -6.75 -6.87 -6.68
N THR A 146 -6.77 -8.19 -6.89
CA THR A 146 -5.66 -8.90 -7.53
C THR A 146 -5.76 -8.97 -9.05
N GLY A 147 -6.84 -8.48 -9.65
CA GLY A 147 -7.05 -8.70 -11.09
C GLY A 147 -7.87 -7.64 -11.85
N ASP A 148 -8.42 -6.64 -11.17
CA ASP A 148 -9.19 -5.57 -11.82
C ASP A 148 -8.34 -4.41 -12.34
N GLY A 149 -7.04 -4.41 -12.06
CA GLY A 149 -6.10 -3.41 -12.54
C GLY A 149 -5.93 -2.18 -11.63
N ARG A 150 -6.83 -1.92 -10.71
CA ARG A 150 -6.74 -0.76 -9.80
C ARG A 150 -5.48 -0.81 -8.95
N MET A 151 -5.14 -1.99 -8.44
CA MET A 151 -3.94 -2.24 -7.65
C MET A 151 -2.71 -2.62 -8.50
N GLY A 152 -2.73 -2.35 -9.79
CA GLY A 152 -1.71 -2.70 -10.76
C GLY A 152 -2.10 -3.91 -11.62
N HIS A 153 -1.62 -3.95 -12.86
CA HIS A 153 -1.87 -5.04 -13.81
C HIS A 153 -1.01 -6.27 -13.50
N LEU A 154 -1.09 -6.75 -12.28
CA LEU A 154 -0.36 -7.92 -11.82
C LEU A 154 -1.27 -9.14 -11.94
N LEU A 155 -0.89 -10.01 -12.83
CA LEU A 155 -1.63 -11.23 -13.10
C LEU A 155 -0.84 -12.42 -12.59
N TYR A 156 -1.33 -13.10 -11.56
CA TYR A 156 -0.88 -14.45 -11.33
C TYR A 156 -1.13 -15.29 -12.60
N LYS A 157 -0.10 -15.92 -13.13
CA LYS A 157 -0.20 -16.77 -14.32
C LYS A 157 -1.15 -17.98 -14.14
N ARG A 158 -1.55 -18.31 -12.91
CA ARG A 158 -2.45 -19.42 -12.58
C ARG A 158 -3.79 -18.90 -12.03
N ALA A 159 -4.80 -18.91 -12.87
CA ALA A 159 -6.12 -18.34 -12.58
C ALA A 159 -6.82 -18.90 -11.32
N LEU A 160 -6.63 -20.16 -10.95
CA LEU A 160 -7.31 -20.79 -9.80
C LEU A 160 -6.73 -20.32 -8.44
N ALA A 161 -5.42 -20.12 -8.37
CA ALA A 161 -4.77 -19.59 -7.17
C ALA A 161 -5.11 -18.12 -6.92
N ARG A 162 -5.49 -17.38 -7.97
CA ARG A 162 -5.85 -15.98 -7.94
C ARG A 162 -7.14 -15.68 -7.19
N ARG A 163 -8.16 -16.52 -7.44
CA ARG A 163 -9.55 -16.10 -7.18
C ARG A 163 -10.01 -16.27 -5.74
N MET A 164 -9.50 -17.21 -4.97
CA MET A 164 -10.12 -17.52 -3.68
C MET A 164 -9.14 -17.84 -2.54
N VAL A 165 -8.13 -18.68 -2.75
CA VAL A 165 -7.33 -19.22 -1.64
C VAL A 165 -6.33 -18.19 -1.09
N ILE A 166 -5.62 -17.48 -1.94
CA ILE A 166 -4.54 -16.58 -1.51
C ILE A 166 -5.06 -15.29 -0.88
N PRO A 167 -6.04 -14.58 -1.47
CA PRO A 167 -6.66 -13.44 -0.80
C PRO A 167 -7.32 -13.81 0.52
N TRP A 168 -7.98 -14.98 0.58
CA TRP A 168 -8.60 -15.49 1.80
C TRP A 168 -7.56 -15.76 2.90
N LEU A 169 -6.46 -16.43 2.59
CA LEU A 169 -5.38 -16.69 3.55
C LEU A 169 -4.72 -15.40 4.03
N ALA A 170 -4.38 -14.49 3.11
CA ALA A 170 -3.76 -13.21 3.45
C ALA A 170 -4.70 -12.35 4.31
N GLY A 171 -5.96 -12.21 3.90
CA GLY A 171 -6.97 -11.49 4.66
C GLY A 171 -7.21 -12.09 6.05
N SER A 172 -7.20 -13.41 6.17
CA SER A 172 -7.36 -14.09 7.47
C SER A 172 -6.21 -13.80 8.43
N VAL A 173 -4.96 -13.63 7.94
CA VAL A 173 -3.82 -13.22 8.77
C VAL A 173 -4.05 -11.83 9.35
N PHE A 174 -4.56 -10.88 8.56
CA PHE A 174 -4.85 -9.52 9.03
C PHE A 174 -6.11 -9.45 9.87
N ALA A 175 -7.16 -10.18 9.53
CA ALA A 175 -8.36 -10.33 10.35
C ALA A 175 -8.03 -10.85 11.76
N ALA A 176 -7.13 -11.82 11.87
CA ALA A 176 -6.68 -12.35 13.15
C ALA A 176 -5.82 -11.35 13.96
N SER A 177 -5.31 -10.29 13.33
CA SER A 177 -4.59 -9.21 14.01
C SER A 177 -5.51 -8.10 14.53
N ALA A 178 -6.76 -8.06 14.10
CA ALA A 178 -7.76 -7.12 14.57
C ALA A 178 -8.28 -7.51 15.98
N ASN A 179 -8.84 -6.54 16.69
CA ASN A 179 -9.54 -6.84 17.93
C ASN A 179 -10.83 -7.62 17.58
N PRO A 180 -11.08 -8.82 18.16
CA PRO A 180 -12.26 -9.61 17.84
C PRO A 180 -13.58 -8.95 18.31
N GLU A 181 -13.51 -8.00 19.23
CA GLU A 181 -14.67 -7.31 19.82
C GLU A 181 -15.12 -6.06 19.04
N ARG A 182 -14.32 -5.60 18.09
CA ARG A 182 -14.58 -4.38 17.33
C ARG A 182 -14.35 -4.63 15.84
N ASP A 183 -15.21 -4.04 15.00
CA ASP A 183 -14.95 -3.99 13.58
C ASP A 183 -13.80 -2.99 13.32
N PRO A 184 -12.74 -3.38 12.60
CA PRO A 184 -11.70 -2.43 12.21
C PRO A 184 -12.22 -1.23 11.40
N ALA A 185 -13.39 -1.35 10.78
CA ALA A 185 -14.02 -0.24 10.08
C ALA A 185 -14.47 0.90 11.01
N ASP A 186 -14.64 0.65 12.30
CA ASP A 186 -14.98 1.68 13.30
C ASP A 186 -13.89 2.77 13.40
N GLU A 187 -12.65 2.45 13.01
CA GLU A 187 -11.53 3.40 12.99
C GLU A 187 -11.53 4.30 11.73
N LEU A 188 -12.30 3.93 10.70
CA LEU A 188 -12.21 4.55 9.37
C LEU A 188 -12.57 6.05 9.37
N PRO A 189 -13.63 6.52 10.05
CA PRO A 189 -13.95 7.95 10.08
C PRO A 189 -12.77 8.80 10.56
N GLY A 190 -12.12 8.43 11.65
CA GLY A 190 -10.98 9.17 12.18
C GLY A 190 -9.73 9.11 11.29
N LEU A 191 -9.55 8.01 10.53
CA LEU A 191 -8.49 7.93 9.53
C LEU A 191 -8.75 8.86 8.35
N LEU A 192 -10.01 8.93 7.89
CA LEU A 192 -10.39 9.85 6.81
C LEU A 192 -10.32 11.30 7.25
N ASP A 193 -10.74 11.63 8.48
CA ASP A 193 -10.59 12.98 9.04
C ASP A 193 -9.13 13.44 9.01
N ARG A 194 -8.19 12.54 9.29
CA ARG A 194 -6.75 12.85 9.21
C ARG A 194 -6.27 13.06 7.77
N VAL A 195 -6.77 12.27 6.82
CA VAL A 195 -6.44 12.45 5.39
C VAL A 195 -7.00 13.77 4.89
N ASP A 196 -8.26 14.07 5.21
CA ASP A 196 -8.92 15.31 4.81
C ASP A 196 -8.20 16.54 5.41
N ALA A 197 -7.71 16.43 6.66
CA ALA A 197 -6.86 17.47 7.26
C ALA A 197 -5.55 17.68 6.51
N PHE A 198 -4.84 16.61 6.13
CA PHE A 198 -3.63 16.74 5.29
C PHE A 198 -3.93 17.37 3.92
N ILE A 199 -5.10 17.09 3.34
CA ILE A 199 -5.53 17.72 2.07
C ILE A 199 -5.83 19.21 2.30
N ALA A 200 -6.56 19.55 3.36
CA ALA A 200 -6.88 20.94 3.71
C ALA A 200 -5.62 21.78 4.00
N ASP A 201 -4.60 21.17 4.60
CA ASP A 201 -3.30 21.78 4.87
C ASP A 201 -2.39 21.85 3.62
N GLY A 202 -2.86 21.38 2.46
CA GLY A 202 -2.11 21.38 1.21
C GLY A 202 -0.96 20.36 1.16
N VAL A 203 -0.91 19.42 2.08
CA VAL A 203 0.12 18.35 2.13
C VAL A 203 -0.16 17.26 1.14
N LEU A 204 -1.44 16.91 0.93
CA LEU A 204 -1.90 15.89 -0.02
C LEU A 204 -2.79 16.51 -1.10
N GLY A 205 -2.90 15.83 -2.23
CA GLY A 205 -3.84 16.17 -3.29
C GLY A 205 -3.52 17.44 -4.06
N GLY A 206 -2.36 18.05 -3.83
CA GLY A 206 -1.93 19.25 -4.55
C GLY A 206 -1.76 19.04 -6.06
N PRO A 207 -1.50 20.10 -6.83
CA PRO A 207 -1.25 19.97 -8.27
C PRO A 207 -0.03 19.11 -8.55
N GLU A 208 1.00 19.22 -7.74
CA GLU A 208 2.18 18.36 -7.74
C GLU A 208 2.02 17.27 -6.69
N LEU A 209 1.98 16.02 -7.15
CA LEU A 209 1.84 14.85 -6.28
C LEU A 209 3.19 14.53 -5.63
N ASN A 210 3.14 14.09 -4.38
CA ASN A 210 4.32 13.79 -3.58
C ASN A 210 4.33 12.34 -3.05
N ALA A 211 5.37 11.95 -2.34
CA ALA A 211 5.53 10.59 -1.83
C ALA A 211 4.37 10.15 -0.92
N ALA A 212 3.78 11.06 -0.13
CA ALA A 212 2.68 10.74 0.77
C ALA A 212 1.37 10.46 0.00
N ASP A 213 1.10 11.16 -1.10
CA ASP A 213 -0.05 10.89 -1.96
C ASP A 213 -0.03 9.44 -2.46
N PHE A 214 1.15 8.98 -2.92
CA PHE A 214 1.34 7.62 -3.42
C PHE A 214 1.27 6.54 -2.34
N MET A 215 1.40 6.90 -1.07
CA MET A 215 1.21 5.99 0.06
C MET A 215 -0.25 5.95 0.53
N VAL A 216 -0.90 7.10 0.55
CA VAL A 216 -2.27 7.26 1.06
C VAL A 216 -3.28 6.68 0.08
N ALA A 217 -3.26 7.12 -1.18
CA ALA A 217 -4.30 6.73 -2.14
C ALA A 217 -4.44 5.21 -2.35
N PRO A 218 -3.36 4.41 -2.54
CA PRO A 218 -3.50 2.96 -2.64
C PRO A 218 -4.02 2.30 -1.37
N SER A 219 -3.71 2.87 -0.20
CA SER A 219 -4.20 2.35 1.08
C SER A 219 -5.71 2.53 1.20
N LEU A 220 -6.22 3.72 0.85
CA LEU A 220 -7.66 4.01 0.80
C LEU A 220 -8.36 3.19 -0.28
N ALA A 221 -7.76 3.06 -1.47
CA ALA A 221 -8.30 2.24 -2.56
C ALA A 221 -8.45 0.77 -2.15
N LEU A 222 -7.53 0.23 -1.33
CA LEU A 222 -7.66 -1.13 -0.81
C LEU A 222 -8.82 -1.25 0.19
N ILE A 223 -9.06 -0.24 1.02
CA ILE A 223 -10.20 -0.21 1.95
C ILE A 223 -11.53 -0.25 1.17
N LEU A 224 -11.63 0.47 0.07
CA LEU A 224 -12.83 0.52 -0.79
C LEU A 224 -13.20 -0.82 -1.45
N TYR A 225 -12.35 -1.86 -1.38
CA TYR A 225 -12.78 -3.22 -1.71
C TYR A 225 -13.70 -3.84 -0.67
N ARG A 226 -13.96 -3.18 0.45
CA ARG A 226 -15.00 -3.51 1.41
C ARG A 226 -16.23 -2.61 1.15
N PRO A 227 -17.29 -3.10 0.45
CA PRO A 227 -18.35 -2.24 -0.08
C PRO A 227 -19.16 -1.51 0.98
N ASP A 228 -19.34 -2.10 2.15
CA ASP A 228 -20.13 -1.53 3.25
C ASP A 228 -19.50 -0.28 3.88
N VAL A 229 -18.23 0.02 3.60
CA VAL A 229 -17.59 1.25 4.06
C VAL A 229 -17.64 2.38 3.04
N THR A 230 -18.07 2.14 1.80
CA THR A 230 -18.13 3.15 0.75
C THR A 230 -18.90 4.41 1.14
N PRO A 231 -20.05 4.32 1.84
CA PRO A 231 -20.78 5.51 2.27
C PRO A 231 -19.98 6.45 3.21
N ILE A 232 -18.98 5.91 3.92
CA ILE A 232 -18.12 6.72 4.81
C ILE A 232 -17.20 7.65 4.02
N PHE A 233 -16.90 7.30 2.76
CA PHE A 233 -16.07 8.09 1.86
C PHE A 233 -16.85 9.15 1.06
N GLU A 234 -18.17 9.01 0.95
CA GLU A 234 -18.98 9.90 0.13
C GLU A 234 -18.83 11.36 0.54
N GLY A 235 -18.58 12.24 -0.45
CA GLY A 235 -18.40 13.67 -0.24
C GLY A 235 -17.08 14.09 0.45
N ARG A 236 -16.14 13.17 0.64
CA ARG A 236 -14.85 13.48 1.27
C ARG A 236 -13.75 13.78 0.26
N PRO A 237 -12.87 14.75 0.53
CA PRO A 237 -11.66 14.99 -0.27
C PRO A 237 -10.76 13.75 -0.42
N ALA A 238 -10.74 12.89 0.59
CA ALA A 238 -10.03 11.61 0.54
C ALA A 238 -10.48 10.70 -0.60
N LEU A 239 -11.78 10.70 -0.96
CA LEU A 239 -12.29 9.93 -2.10
C LEU A 239 -11.82 10.54 -3.42
N GLU A 240 -11.83 11.86 -3.54
CA GLU A 240 -11.37 12.56 -4.74
C GLU A 240 -9.87 12.27 -5.02
N LEU A 241 -9.05 12.23 -3.97
CA LEU A 241 -7.65 11.84 -4.08
C LEU A 241 -7.49 10.41 -4.62
N VAL A 242 -8.32 9.48 -4.14
CA VAL A 242 -8.30 8.09 -4.63
C VAL A 242 -8.72 8.03 -6.10
N ASP A 243 -9.81 8.67 -6.47
CA ASP A 243 -10.35 8.62 -7.83
C ASP A 243 -9.43 9.30 -8.86
N ARG A 244 -8.70 10.33 -8.44
CA ARG A 244 -7.67 10.98 -9.26
C ARG A 244 -6.50 10.05 -9.56
N LEU A 245 -6.01 9.28 -8.57
CA LEU A 245 -4.80 8.46 -8.70
C LEU A 245 -5.09 7.02 -9.11
N LEU A 246 -6.21 6.51 -8.71
CA LEU A 246 -6.61 5.12 -8.82
C LEU A 246 -8.12 5.04 -9.12
N PRO A 247 -8.57 5.47 -10.30
CA PRO A 247 -9.98 5.42 -10.64
C PRO A 247 -10.53 4.00 -10.51
N ALA A 248 -11.81 3.91 -10.15
CA ALA A 248 -12.49 2.63 -10.10
C ALA A 248 -12.43 1.95 -11.47
N PRO A 249 -12.20 0.64 -11.55
CA PRO A 249 -12.23 -0.08 -12.81
C PRO A 249 -13.63 0.01 -13.42
N ALA A 250 -13.67 0.20 -14.74
CA ALA A 250 -14.91 0.27 -15.53
C ALA A 250 -15.69 -1.07 -15.51
#